data_e6b207aed2cd3d8e0936da2c9d496430
#
_entry.id   e6b207aed2cd3d8e0936da2c9d496430
#
_cell.length_a   1.000
_cell.length_b   1.000
_cell.length_c   1.000
_cell.angle_alpha   90.00
_cell.angle_beta   90.00
_cell.angle_gamma   90.00
#
_symmetry.space_group_name_H-M   'P 1'
#
loop_
_entity.id
_entity.type
_entity.pdbx_description
1 polymer ?
#
loop_
_entity_poly.entity_id
_entity_poly.type
_entity_poly.pdbx_seq_one_letter_code
_entity_poly.pdbx_strand_id
1 'polypeptide(L)'
;SEEQSAGRGRFGRSFYSPAQKGVYMSVLLKTGDSLQNATMITIKTAVAVRRAIAKLYDIEVAIKWVNDLYYRGKKVCGILSEAISDFESGMIEAIIIGIGINVSTDNFPLEIASIATSLGLQEANRNQFIAEILNQLFAIIDEDFKLVLNEYRMASCVLHKQITFNQKGEQFTDLVREINDLGNLVVSSNGAEMVLTVGEVSIIGGNHGAE
;
A
#
# COMPACT_ATOMS: atom_id res chain seq x y z
N SER A 1 -11.92 -6.66 11.74
CA SER A 1 -12.85 -7.70 11.30
C SER A 1 -12.14 -9.04 11.17
N GLU A 2 -12.83 -10.15 11.44
CA GLU A 2 -12.30 -11.50 11.27
C GLU A 2 -12.35 -11.95 9.80
N GLU A 3 -13.35 -11.45 9.06
CA GLU A 3 -13.55 -11.67 7.63
C GLU A 3 -14.28 -10.49 7.01
N GLN A 4 -14.27 -10.40 5.69
CA GLN A 4 -15.07 -9.43 4.94
C GLN A 4 -15.75 -10.13 3.75
N SER A 5 -17.07 -10.04 3.66
CA SER A 5 -17.85 -10.54 2.52
C SER A 5 -17.76 -9.62 1.30
N ALA A 6 -17.43 -8.34 1.51
CA ALA A 6 -17.32 -7.29 0.49
C ALA A 6 -16.12 -6.38 0.77
N GLY A 7 -14.92 -6.97 0.99
CA GLY A 7 -13.68 -6.22 1.18
C GLY A 7 -13.39 -5.31 -0.02
N ARG A 8 -13.13 -4.02 0.25
CA ARG A 8 -12.94 -3.01 -0.79
C ARG A 8 -11.47 -2.66 -0.97
N GLY A 9 -11.06 -2.54 -2.21
CA GLY A 9 -9.80 -1.96 -2.64
C GLY A 9 -10.02 -0.69 -3.48
N ARG A 10 -8.94 -0.13 -4.01
CA ARG A 10 -9.00 1.04 -4.90
C ARG A 10 -9.70 0.71 -6.23
N PHE A 11 -10.30 1.72 -6.85
CA PHE A 11 -10.95 1.62 -8.17
C PHE A 11 -12.03 0.54 -8.27
N GLY A 12 -12.78 0.32 -7.18
CA GLY A 12 -13.86 -0.68 -7.16
C GLY A 12 -13.42 -2.14 -7.11
N ARG A 13 -12.13 -2.41 -6.93
CA ARG A 13 -11.63 -3.78 -6.77
C ARG A 13 -12.02 -4.35 -5.41
N SER A 14 -12.12 -5.67 -5.34
CA SER A 14 -12.29 -6.40 -4.08
C SER A 14 -10.95 -6.71 -3.43
N PHE A 15 -10.95 -6.84 -2.10
CA PHE A 15 -9.85 -7.42 -1.33
C PHE A 15 -10.34 -8.73 -0.72
N TYR A 16 -9.70 -9.84 -1.08
CA TYR A 16 -10.05 -11.16 -0.56
C TYR A 16 -9.67 -11.27 0.92
N SER A 17 -10.68 -11.48 1.76
CA SER A 17 -10.56 -11.37 3.22
C SER A 17 -11.17 -12.59 3.93
N PRO A 18 -10.57 -13.79 3.78
CA PRO A 18 -11.13 -15.02 4.38
C PRO A 18 -11.00 -14.99 5.91
N ALA A 19 -11.93 -15.70 6.56
CA ALA A 19 -12.02 -15.76 8.02
C ALA A 19 -10.70 -16.23 8.65
N GLN A 20 -10.25 -15.49 9.67
CA GLN A 20 -9.10 -15.84 10.53
C GLN A 20 -7.74 -15.95 9.82
N LYS A 21 -7.62 -15.58 8.55
CA LYS A 21 -6.40 -15.73 7.74
C LYS A 21 -5.60 -14.44 7.55
N GLY A 22 -6.14 -13.30 8.00
CA GLY A 22 -5.52 -11.99 7.80
C GLY A 22 -5.78 -11.00 8.92
N VAL A 23 -5.24 -9.82 8.75
CA VAL A 23 -5.58 -8.61 9.50
C VAL A 23 -6.39 -7.71 8.57
N TYR A 24 -7.63 -7.41 8.95
CA TYR A 24 -8.52 -6.51 8.21
C TYR A 24 -9.01 -5.44 9.17
N MET A 25 -8.42 -4.24 9.06
CA MET A 25 -8.68 -3.16 10.01
C MET A 25 -8.90 -1.84 9.30
N SER A 26 -9.67 -0.97 9.93
CA SER A 26 -9.81 0.43 9.53
C SER A 26 -9.46 1.33 10.72
N VAL A 27 -8.70 2.38 10.42
CA VAL A 27 -8.33 3.42 11.40
C VAL A 27 -8.92 4.73 10.92
N LEU A 28 -9.67 5.40 11.79
CA LEU A 28 -10.15 6.75 11.55
C LEU A 28 -9.17 7.73 12.21
N LEU A 29 -8.54 8.55 11.38
CA LEU A 29 -7.72 9.67 11.84
C LEU A 29 -8.50 10.97 11.65
N LYS A 30 -8.76 11.70 12.74
CA LYS A 30 -9.24 13.08 12.64
C LYS A 30 -8.08 13.95 12.16
N THR A 31 -8.35 14.76 11.15
CA THR A 31 -7.34 15.67 10.62
C THR A 31 -7.20 16.87 11.56
N GLY A 32 -5.96 17.08 12.06
CA GLY A 32 -5.52 18.43 12.41
C GLY A 32 -4.93 19.09 11.18
N ASP A 33 -4.46 20.32 11.28
CA ASP A 33 -3.89 21.12 10.20
C ASP A 33 -2.76 20.45 9.40
N SER A 34 -2.17 19.37 9.93
CA SER A 34 -1.01 18.66 9.35
C SER A 34 -1.34 17.48 8.42
N LEU A 35 -2.60 17.02 8.34
CA LEU A 35 -2.99 15.80 7.60
C LEU A 35 -3.77 16.10 6.31
N GLN A 36 -3.31 17.06 5.51
CA GLN A 36 -4.04 17.54 4.34
C GLN A 36 -3.92 16.65 3.08
N ASN A 37 -3.18 15.53 3.13
CA ASN A 37 -2.92 14.75 1.92
C ASN A 37 -3.05 13.24 2.15
N ALA A 38 -4.09 12.62 1.55
CA ALA A 38 -4.34 11.17 1.64
C ALA A 38 -3.18 10.34 1.08
N THR A 39 -2.44 10.85 0.09
CA THR A 39 -1.25 10.16 -0.47
C THR A 39 -0.13 10.08 0.58
N MET A 40 0.13 11.17 1.30
CA MET A 40 1.12 11.18 2.38
C MET A 40 0.78 10.17 3.47
N ILE A 41 -0.49 10.10 3.88
CA ILE A 41 -0.96 9.13 4.87
C ILE A 41 -0.82 7.71 4.35
N THR A 42 -1.12 7.47 3.08
CA THR A 42 -0.94 6.14 2.46
C THR A 42 0.53 5.72 2.49
N ILE A 43 1.47 6.61 2.17
CA ILE A 43 2.92 6.38 2.21
C ILE A 43 3.37 6.08 3.65
N LYS A 44 2.99 6.92 4.63
CA LYS A 44 3.27 6.71 6.04
C LYS A 44 2.73 5.37 6.54
N THR A 45 1.51 5.02 6.16
CA THR A 45 0.90 3.73 6.52
C THR A 45 1.66 2.54 5.91
N ALA A 46 2.08 2.63 4.65
CA ALA A 46 2.85 1.56 4.01
C ALA A 46 4.18 1.29 4.74
N VAL A 47 4.88 2.36 5.12
CA VAL A 47 6.13 2.25 5.91
C VAL A 47 5.85 1.71 7.31
N ALA A 48 4.78 2.15 7.98
CA ALA A 48 4.41 1.67 9.31
C ALA A 48 4.11 0.16 9.31
N VAL A 49 3.33 -0.32 8.32
CA VAL A 49 3.04 -1.75 8.18
C VAL A 49 4.31 -2.55 7.87
N ARG A 50 5.19 -2.03 7.00
CA ARG A 50 6.48 -2.64 6.70
C ARG A 50 7.35 -2.77 7.97
N ARG A 51 7.48 -1.69 8.76
CA ARG A 51 8.22 -1.68 10.03
C ARG A 51 7.63 -2.71 11.02
N ALA A 52 6.31 -2.81 11.13
CA ALA A 52 5.65 -3.76 12.02
C ALA A 52 5.92 -5.23 11.61
N ILE A 53 5.89 -5.52 10.30
CA ILE A 53 6.21 -6.85 9.77
C ILE A 53 7.67 -7.21 10.08
N ALA A 54 8.61 -6.32 9.76
CA ALA A 54 10.03 -6.53 10.00
C ALA A 54 10.33 -6.74 11.49
N LYS A 55 9.77 -5.90 12.36
CA LYS A 55 9.99 -5.95 13.81
C LYS A 55 9.50 -7.24 14.47
N LEU A 56 8.31 -7.73 14.06
CA LEU A 56 7.71 -8.91 14.73
C LEU A 56 8.15 -10.23 14.13
N TYR A 57 8.46 -10.25 12.83
CA TYR A 57 8.62 -11.51 12.10
C TYR A 57 9.93 -11.62 11.33
N ASP A 58 10.78 -10.59 11.36
CA ASP A 58 12.03 -10.54 10.60
C ASP A 58 11.82 -10.82 9.10
N ILE A 59 10.68 -10.32 8.55
CA ILE A 59 10.32 -10.45 7.14
C ILE A 59 10.43 -9.09 6.46
N GLU A 60 11.21 -9.04 5.39
CA GLU A 60 11.30 -7.87 4.52
C GLU A 60 10.23 -7.93 3.42
N VAL A 61 9.46 -6.85 3.31
CA VAL A 61 8.47 -6.65 2.26
C VAL A 61 8.82 -5.40 1.44
N ALA A 62 8.60 -5.46 0.14
CA ALA A 62 8.78 -4.33 -0.75
C ALA A 62 7.48 -3.51 -0.87
N ILE A 63 7.59 -2.24 -1.25
CA ILE A 63 6.45 -1.37 -1.47
C ILE A 63 6.25 -1.15 -2.97
N LYS A 64 5.06 -1.49 -3.45
CA LYS A 64 4.63 -1.13 -4.81
C LYS A 64 3.78 0.14 -4.74
N TRP A 65 4.23 1.17 -5.42
CA TRP A 65 3.57 2.46 -5.46
C TRP A 65 2.08 2.32 -5.83
N VAL A 66 1.17 2.92 -5.08
CA VAL A 66 1.39 3.84 -3.95
C VAL A 66 1.06 3.14 -2.61
N ASN A 67 0.34 2.02 -2.60
CA ASN A 67 -0.46 1.54 -1.50
C ASN A 67 -0.38 0.02 -1.25
N ASP A 68 0.47 -0.70 -1.98
CA ASP A 68 0.54 -2.16 -1.87
C ASP A 68 1.89 -2.61 -1.32
N LEU A 69 1.90 -3.62 -0.44
CA LEU A 69 3.12 -4.29 -0.02
C LEU A 69 3.24 -5.64 -0.71
N TYR A 70 4.45 -5.97 -1.10
CA TYR A 70 4.80 -7.17 -1.87
C TYR A 70 5.77 -8.04 -1.09
N TYR A 71 5.50 -9.32 -1.07
CA TYR A 71 6.37 -10.34 -0.52
C TYR A 71 6.58 -11.42 -1.57
N ARG A 72 7.84 -11.79 -1.85
CA ARG A 72 8.19 -12.76 -2.90
C ARG A 72 7.51 -12.46 -4.25
N GLY A 73 7.54 -11.18 -4.65
CA GLY A 73 7.00 -10.74 -5.94
C GLY A 73 5.47 -10.65 -6.05
N LYS A 74 4.71 -10.99 -5.01
CA LYS A 74 3.25 -10.97 -4.99
C LYS A 74 2.71 -10.06 -3.90
N LYS A 75 1.50 -9.56 -4.08
CA LYS A 75 0.83 -8.67 -3.12
C LYS A 75 0.47 -9.41 -1.83
N VAL A 76 0.93 -8.91 -0.71
CA VAL A 76 0.64 -9.42 0.64
C VAL A 76 -0.24 -8.45 1.43
N CYS A 77 -0.19 -7.16 1.13
CA CYS A 77 -0.99 -6.14 1.81
C CYS A 77 -1.51 -5.11 0.82
N GLY A 78 -2.71 -4.60 1.07
CA GLY A 78 -3.30 -3.45 0.40
C GLY A 78 -3.74 -2.40 1.41
N ILE A 79 -3.50 -1.13 1.10
CA ILE A 79 -3.89 0.02 1.92
C ILE A 79 -4.86 0.87 1.11
N LEU A 80 -5.94 1.32 1.75
CA LEU A 80 -6.93 2.21 1.14
C LEU A 80 -7.14 3.40 2.07
N SER A 81 -6.76 4.61 1.62
CA SER A 81 -6.99 5.84 2.36
C SER A 81 -8.10 6.64 1.68
N GLU A 82 -9.16 6.92 2.42
CA GLU A 82 -10.34 7.67 1.95
C GLU A 82 -10.52 8.92 2.82
N ALA A 83 -10.50 10.09 2.19
CA ALA A 83 -10.75 11.36 2.88
C ALA A 83 -12.24 11.59 3.09
N ILE A 84 -12.61 12.04 4.28
CA ILE A 84 -13.94 12.59 4.59
C ILE A 84 -13.79 14.11 4.60
N SER A 85 -14.50 14.78 3.69
CA SER A 85 -14.49 16.23 3.59
C SER A 85 -15.81 16.81 4.08
N ASP A 86 -15.74 17.96 4.76
CA ASP A 86 -16.89 18.77 5.02
C ASP A 86 -17.47 19.33 3.73
N PHE A 87 -18.77 19.23 3.57
CA PHE A 87 -19.44 19.59 2.32
C PHE A 87 -19.45 21.10 2.07
N GLU A 88 -19.47 21.92 3.14
CA GLU A 88 -19.58 23.39 3.01
C GLU A 88 -18.21 24.03 2.81
N SER A 89 -17.21 23.62 3.58
CA SER A 89 -15.86 24.20 3.52
C SER A 89 -14.94 23.51 2.53
N GLY A 90 -15.25 22.26 2.13
CA GLY A 90 -14.36 21.41 1.33
C GLY A 90 -13.11 20.93 2.09
N MET A 91 -13.01 21.23 3.39
CA MET A 91 -11.87 20.81 4.21
C MET A 91 -11.96 19.32 4.57
N ILE A 92 -10.82 18.65 4.62
CA ILE A 92 -10.75 17.26 5.06
C ILE A 92 -10.90 17.22 6.57
N GLU A 93 -11.97 16.58 7.07
CA GLU A 93 -12.24 16.42 8.50
C GLU A 93 -11.58 15.17 9.09
N ALA A 94 -11.50 14.12 8.30
CA ALA A 94 -10.93 12.84 8.71
C ALA A 94 -10.41 12.05 7.51
N ILE A 95 -9.52 11.10 7.79
CA ILE A 95 -9.07 10.10 6.82
C ILE A 95 -9.36 8.71 7.40
N ILE A 96 -10.06 7.87 6.63
CA ILE A 96 -10.23 6.47 6.94
C ILE A 96 -9.12 5.69 6.24
N ILE A 97 -8.34 4.93 7.00
CA ILE A 97 -7.27 4.08 6.49
C ILE A 97 -7.73 2.63 6.62
N GLY A 98 -8.04 1.99 5.50
CA GLY A 98 -8.25 0.55 5.42
C GLY A 98 -6.91 -0.16 5.22
N ILE A 99 -6.63 -1.18 6.04
CA ILE A 99 -5.43 -2.01 5.95
C ILE A 99 -5.86 -3.46 5.88
N GLY A 100 -5.52 -4.14 4.76
CA GLY A 100 -5.75 -5.56 4.57
C GLY A 100 -4.40 -6.28 4.41
N ILE A 101 -4.12 -7.26 5.27
CA ILE A 101 -2.87 -8.04 5.24
C ILE A 101 -3.20 -9.53 5.20
N ASN A 102 -2.66 -10.26 4.23
CA ASN A 102 -2.72 -11.70 4.16
C ASN A 102 -1.64 -12.30 5.08
N VAL A 103 -2.03 -12.82 6.23
CA VAL A 103 -1.09 -13.34 7.24
C VAL A 103 -0.79 -14.82 6.99
N SER A 104 -1.83 -15.65 6.91
CA SER A 104 -1.71 -17.10 6.75
C SER A 104 -2.66 -17.66 5.67
N THR A 105 -3.08 -16.80 4.73
CA THR A 105 -3.94 -17.23 3.62
C THR A 105 -3.17 -18.20 2.72
N ASP A 106 -3.67 -19.40 2.58
CA ASP A 106 -3.08 -20.51 1.81
C ASP A 106 -3.84 -20.80 0.51
N ASN A 107 -5.15 -20.54 0.49
CA ASN A 107 -6.03 -20.78 -0.65
C ASN A 107 -6.59 -19.48 -1.19
N PHE A 108 -5.97 -18.94 -2.23
CA PHE A 108 -6.50 -17.79 -2.96
C PHE A 108 -7.39 -18.24 -4.12
N PRO A 109 -8.48 -17.50 -4.43
CA PRO A 109 -9.23 -17.71 -5.68
C PRO A 109 -8.29 -17.70 -6.90
N LEU A 110 -8.62 -18.52 -7.90
CA LEU A 110 -7.77 -18.72 -9.09
C LEU A 110 -7.44 -17.41 -9.81
N GLU A 111 -8.37 -16.46 -9.79
CA GLU A 111 -8.24 -15.15 -10.45
C GLU A 111 -7.14 -14.28 -9.84
N ILE A 112 -6.78 -14.51 -8.57
CA ILE A 112 -5.77 -13.72 -7.85
C ILE A 112 -4.59 -14.55 -7.35
N ALA A 113 -4.61 -15.86 -7.46
CA ALA A 113 -3.56 -16.76 -6.97
C ALA A 113 -2.18 -16.49 -7.58
N SER A 114 -2.15 -15.97 -8.82
CA SER A 114 -0.90 -15.59 -9.49
C SER A 114 -0.30 -14.27 -8.98
N ILE A 115 -1.11 -13.38 -8.38
CA ILE A 115 -0.72 -12.01 -8.01
C ILE A 115 -0.77 -11.72 -6.50
N ALA A 116 -1.41 -12.59 -5.71
CA ALA A 116 -1.52 -12.47 -4.26
C ALA A 116 -0.72 -13.55 -3.53
N THR A 117 -0.26 -13.21 -2.34
CA THR A 117 0.41 -14.14 -1.42
C THR A 117 0.10 -13.76 0.02
N SER A 118 0.55 -14.59 0.97
CA SER A 118 0.53 -14.29 2.40
C SER A 118 1.95 -14.28 2.98
N LEU A 119 2.07 -13.81 4.23
CA LEU A 119 3.33 -13.90 4.97
C LEU A 119 3.68 -15.35 5.35
N GLY A 120 2.73 -16.29 5.26
CA GLY A 120 2.92 -17.71 5.60
C GLY A 120 2.96 -17.99 7.11
N LEU A 121 2.49 -17.06 7.93
CA LEU A 121 2.60 -17.10 9.39
C LEU A 121 1.36 -17.78 10.00
N GLN A 122 1.39 -19.11 10.16
CA GLN A 122 0.24 -19.89 10.67
C GLN A 122 -0.05 -19.63 12.16
N GLU A 123 0.99 -19.39 12.97
CA GLU A 123 0.90 -19.18 14.42
C GLU A 123 1.00 -17.70 14.83
N ALA A 124 0.77 -16.77 13.90
CA ALA A 124 0.87 -15.34 14.20
C ALA A 124 -0.20 -14.89 15.20
N ASN A 125 0.23 -14.19 16.24
CA ASN A 125 -0.68 -13.49 17.13
C ASN A 125 -1.18 -12.21 16.45
N ARG A 126 -2.35 -12.28 15.80
CA ARG A 126 -2.93 -11.16 15.05
C ARG A 126 -3.22 -9.94 15.92
N ASN A 127 -3.57 -10.12 17.21
CA ASN A 127 -3.79 -9.00 18.12
C ASN A 127 -2.48 -8.25 18.41
N GLN A 128 -1.38 -8.98 18.62
CA GLN A 128 -0.05 -8.39 18.78
C GLN A 128 0.38 -7.67 17.49
N PHE A 129 0.09 -8.24 16.34
CA PHE A 129 0.40 -7.63 15.06
C PHE A 129 -0.40 -6.35 14.82
N ILE A 130 -1.71 -6.34 15.11
CA ILE A 130 -2.55 -5.13 15.07
C ILE A 130 -2.00 -4.05 15.99
N ALA A 131 -1.65 -4.41 17.24
CA ALA A 131 -1.08 -3.47 18.21
C ALA A 131 0.23 -2.86 17.70
N GLU A 132 1.13 -3.68 17.12
CA GLU A 132 2.39 -3.17 16.57
C GLU A 132 2.16 -2.26 15.35
N ILE A 133 1.24 -2.62 14.44
CA ILE A 133 0.88 -1.75 13.31
C ILE A 133 0.38 -0.38 13.81
N LEU A 134 -0.49 -0.36 14.83
CA LEU A 134 -0.99 0.88 15.40
C LEU A 134 0.14 1.69 16.07
N ASN A 135 1.03 1.03 16.82
CA ASN A 135 2.18 1.70 17.43
C ASN A 135 3.07 2.36 16.38
N GLN A 136 3.39 1.64 15.29
CA GLN A 136 4.18 2.20 14.19
C GLN A 136 3.43 3.32 13.46
N LEU A 137 2.12 3.16 13.23
CA LEU A 137 1.30 4.15 12.54
C LEU A 137 1.23 5.46 13.35
N PHE A 138 0.96 5.40 14.65
CA PHE A 138 0.89 6.61 15.49
C PHE A 138 2.26 7.26 15.66
N ALA A 139 3.32 6.49 15.77
CA ALA A 139 4.67 7.06 15.83
C ALA A 139 5.04 7.79 14.53
N ILE A 140 4.76 7.19 13.35
CA ILE A 140 5.16 7.75 12.05
C ILE A 140 4.35 8.98 11.62
N ILE A 141 3.14 9.18 12.17
CA ILE A 141 2.30 10.34 11.82
C ILE A 141 3.03 11.64 12.10
N ASP A 142 3.76 11.73 13.20
CA ASP A 142 4.50 12.92 13.62
C ASP A 142 5.94 12.97 13.07
N GLU A 143 6.42 11.92 12.41
CA GLU A 143 7.75 11.91 11.78
C GLU A 143 7.82 12.84 10.57
N ASP A 144 9.00 13.44 10.34
CA ASP A 144 9.28 14.23 9.14
C ASP A 144 9.00 13.39 7.88
N PHE A 145 8.12 13.90 7.03
CA PHE A 145 7.71 13.20 5.81
C PHE A 145 8.87 12.88 4.87
N LYS A 146 9.90 13.71 4.82
CA LYS A 146 11.08 13.46 3.98
C LYS A 146 11.83 12.19 4.43
N LEU A 147 11.95 11.97 5.74
CA LEU A 147 12.59 10.77 6.27
C LEU A 147 11.77 9.53 5.93
N VAL A 148 10.47 9.58 6.16
CA VAL A 148 9.55 8.50 5.81
C VAL A 148 9.54 8.20 4.31
N LEU A 149 9.53 9.24 3.48
CA LEU A 149 9.54 9.11 2.03
C LEU A 149 10.85 8.49 1.52
N ASN A 150 11.98 8.80 2.15
CA ASN A 150 13.24 8.13 1.82
C ASN A 150 13.20 6.63 2.14
N GLU A 151 12.66 6.24 3.29
CA GLU A 151 12.46 4.82 3.62
C GLU A 151 11.51 4.13 2.63
N TYR A 152 10.41 4.81 2.26
CA TYR A 152 9.48 4.34 1.25
C TYR A 152 10.17 4.12 -0.11
N ARG A 153 11.00 5.08 -0.55
CA ARG A 153 11.80 4.99 -1.79
C ARG A 153 12.75 3.79 -1.75
N MET A 154 13.47 3.60 -0.64
CA MET A 154 14.39 2.46 -0.47
C MET A 154 13.68 1.12 -0.52
N ALA A 155 12.45 1.03 -0.02
CA ALA A 155 11.64 -0.17 -0.05
C ALA A 155 10.85 -0.37 -1.37
N SER A 156 10.91 0.61 -2.29
CA SER A 156 10.11 0.58 -3.51
C SER A 156 10.58 -0.48 -4.49
N CYS A 157 9.65 -1.34 -4.94
CA CYS A 157 9.93 -2.33 -5.98
C CYS A 157 9.67 -1.82 -7.41
N VAL A 158 9.21 -0.57 -7.59
CA VAL A 158 8.92 -0.02 -8.92
C VAL A 158 9.99 0.94 -9.43
N LEU A 159 10.85 1.48 -8.57
CA LEU A 159 11.92 2.40 -8.99
C LEU A 159 12.86 1.73 -10.00
N HIS A 160 13.18 2.46 -11.06
CA HIS A 160 14.04 2.03 -12.16
C HIS A 160 13.56 0.78 -12.90
N LYS A 161 12.25 0.50 -12.82
CA LYS A 161 11.59 -0.59 -13.56
C LYS A 161 10.71 -0.03 -14.67
N GLN A 162 10.53 -0.83 -15.72
CA GLN A 162 9.47 -0.58 -16.70
C GLN A 162 8.14 -1.00 -16.09
N ILE A 163 7.16 -0.12 -16.21
CA ILE A 163 5.80 -0.34 -15.72
C ILE A 163 4.79 -0.10 -16.82
N THR A 164 3.64 -0.77 -16.72
CA THR A 164 2.43 -0.38 -17.45
C THR A 164 1.47 0.33 -16.50
N PHE A 165 0.79 1.35 -17.02
CA PHE A 165 -0.26 2.08 -16.32
C PHE A 165 -1.30 2.60 -17.30
N ASN A 166 -2.50 2.89 -16.78
CA ASN A 166 -3.58 3.47 -17.57
C ASN A 166 -3.73 4.96 -17.25
N GLN A 167 -3.79 5.80 -18.27
CA GLN A 167 -4.08 7.21 -18.13
C GLN A 167 -5.09 7.62 -19.21
N LYS A 168 -6.19 8.28 -18.81
CA LYS A 168 -7.28 8.72 -19.71
C LYS A 168 -7.81 7.62 -20.63
N GLY A 169 -7.81 6.35 -20.16
CA GLY A 169 -8.32 5.21 -20.93
C GLY A 169 -7.30 4.56 -21.87
N GLU A 170 -6.09 5.09 -21.97
CA GLU A 170 -5.00 4.52 -22.77
C GLU A 170 -3.96 3.86 -21.86
N GLN A 171 -3.37 2.75 -22.34
CA GLN A 171 -2.30 2.05 -21.63
C GLN A 171 -0.93 2.54 -22.12
N PHE A 172 -0.08 2.87 -21.16
CA PHE A 172 1.30 3.32 -21.38
C PHE A 172 2.29 2.32 -20.80
N THR A 173 3.49 2.34 -21.34
CA THR A 173 4.64 1.56 -20.86
C THR A 173 5.83 2.47 -20.76
N ASP A 174 6.29 2.75 -19.55
CA ASP A 174 7.35 3.72 -19.30
C ASP A 174 8.29 3.28 -18.17
N LEU A 175 9.47 3.89 -18.13
CA LEU A 175 10.46 3.67 -17.09
C LEU A 175 10.20 4.60 -15.90
N VAL A 176 10.09 4.02 -14.71
CA VAL A 176 10.03 4.80 -13.47
C VAL A 176 11.38 5.44 -13.19
N ARG A 177 11.41 6.76 -13.08
CA ARG A 177 12.60 7.55 -12.76
C ARG A 177 12.77 7.76 -11.28
N GLU A 178 11.72 8.28 -10.64
CA GLU A 178 11.76 8.59 -9.22
C GLU A 178 10.35 8.58 -8.60
N ILE A 179 10.30 8.66 -7.29
CA ILE A 179 9.16 9.10 -6.51
C ILE A 179 9.54 10.47 -5.97
N ASN A 180 8.85 11.53 -6.41
CA ASN A 180 9.20 12.91 -6.07
C ASN A 180 8.87 13.24 -4.60
N ASP A 181 9.19 14.46 -4.16
CA ASP A 181 9.03 14.88 -2.75
C ASP A 181 7.56 14.98 -2.29
N LEU A 182 6.61 14.92 -3.20
CA LEU A 182 5.18 14.82 -2.92
C LEU A 182 4.68 13.37 -2.86
N GLY A 183 5.56 12.38 -3.10
CA GLY A 183 5.21 10.97 -3.16
C GLY A 183 4.59 10.52 -4.48
N ASN A 184 4.61 11.37 -5.51
CA ASN A 184 4.12 11.06 -6.85
C ASN A 184 5.17 10.27 -7.64
N LEU A 185 4.70 9.39 -8.53
CA LEU A 185 5.58 8.60 -9.38
C LEU A 185 5.94 9.40 -10.64
N VAL A 186 7.23 9.56 -10.92
CA VAL A 186 7.72 10.20 -12.13
C VAL A 186 8.20 9.13 -13.11
N VAL A 187 7.64 9.14 -14.31
CA VAL A 187 7.98 8.20 -15.38
C VAL A 187 8.56 8.95 -16.58
N SER A 188 9.42 8.27 -17.35
CA SER A 188 9.99 8.81 -18.58
C SER A 188 9.27 8.22 -19.78
N SER A 189 8.47 9.05 -20.45
CA SER A 189 7.69 8.68 -21.63
C SER A 189 8.22 9.43 -22.86
N ASN A 190 8.78 8.70 -23.84
CA ASN A 190 9.28 9.25 -25.10
C ASN A 190 10.22 10.47 -24.94
N GLY A 191 11.06 10.45 -23.91
CA GLY A 191 12.00 11.55 -23.61
C GLY A 191 11.41 12.73 -22.82
N ALA A 192 10.12 12.71 -22.51
CA ALA A 192 9.45 13.65 -21.60
C ALA A 192 9.20 13.00 -20.24
N GLU A 193 9.15 13.80 -19.19
CA GLU A 193 8.74 13.34 -17.88
C GLU A 193 7.23 13.50 -17.69
N MET A 194 6.61 12.48 -17.11
CA MET A 194 5.21 12.50 -16.73
C MET A 194 5.09 12.18 -15.24
N VAL A 195 4.25 12.96 -14.53
CA VAL A 195 4.01 12.79 -13.10
C VAL A 195 2.66 12.11 -12.89
N LEU A 196 2.69 10.93 -12.27
CA LEU A 196 1.48 10.20 -11.89
C LEU A 196 1.17 10.52 -10.42
N THR A 197 0.06 11.19 -10.18
CA THR A 197 -0.41 11.55 -8.82
C THR A 197 -1.35 10.49 -8.25
N VAL A 198 -2.04 9.76 -9.12
CA VAL A 198 -2.94 8.65 -8.81
C VAL A 198 -2.77 7.58 -9.89
N GLY A 199 -3.19 6.36 -9.60
CA GLY A 199 -3.18 5.30 -10.58
C GLY A 199 -2.82 3.96 -9.99
N GLU A 200 -2.75 2.99 -10.85
CA GLU A 200 -2.25 1.66 -10.60
C GLU A 200 -1.18 1.34 -11.64
N VAL A 201 -0.09 0.74 -11.20
CA VAL A 201 1.03 0.39 -12.05
C VAL A 201 1.27 -1.13 -12.01
N SER A 202 1.73 -1.70 -13.13
CA SER A 202 2.17 -3.10 -13.20
C SER A 202 3.60 -3.15 -13.69
N ILE A 203 4.45 -3.93 -13.02
CA ILE A 203 5.87 -4.08 -13.40
C ILE A 203 5.96 -5.04 -14.58
N ILE A 204 6.67 -4.64 -15.65
CA ILE A 204 6.92 -5.50 -16.81
C ILE A 204 8.16 -6.36 -16.53
N GLY A 205 8.06 -7.66 -16.87
CA GLY A 205 9.19 -8.59 -16.75
C GLY A 205 9.57 -8.95 -15.32
N GLY A 206 8.77 -8.62 -14.35
CA GLY A 206 8.89 -9.18 -13.01
C GLY A 206 8.53 -10.66 -13.10
N ASN A 207 9.53 -11.54 -13.07
CA ASN A 207 9.32 -12.96 -12.89
C ASN A 207 8.50 -13.14 -11.61
N HIS A 208 7.27 -13.58 -11.76
CA HIS A 208 6.50 -14.16 -10.69
C HIS A 208 7.00 -15.59 -10.48
N GLY A 209 8.21 -15.71 -9.97
CA GLY A 209 8.69 -17.05 -9.68
C GLY A 209 10.20 -17.22 -9.72
N ALA A 210 10.67 -17.90 -8.73
CA ALA A 210 11.99 -18.49 -8.49
C ALA A 210 13.02 -17.53 -7.82
N GLU A 211 13.20 -17.63 -6.58
CA GLU A 211 13.97 -18.57 -5.76
C GLU A 211 13.59 -18.39 -4.28
#